data_ca04627ba942b3048a113b364aac0bf5
#
_entry.id   ca04627ba942b3048a113b364aac0bf5
#
_cell.length_a   1.000
_cell.length_b   1.000
_cell.length_c   1.000
_cell.angle_alpha   90.00
_cell.angle_beta   90.00
_cell.angle_gamma   90.00
#
_symmetry.space_group_name_H-M   'P 1'
#
loop_
_entity.id
_entity.type
_entity.pdbx_description
1 polymer ?
#
loop_
_entity_poly.entity_id
_entity_poly.type
_entity_poly.pdbx_seq_one_letter_code
_entity_poly.pdbx_strand_id
1 'polypeptide(L)'
;MHYFISAPFLKTAAVSVVLFILLDLIWLAAIARTLYFRHLGYLAEIQGGRIVFNLPVGLLVQAIIGFGLAFFVSLALQVQEGLAVAIGVGALAGFVLYCTYDLTNLSFIKGYPVAITLIDIAWGTAQGFFAGIYVYFLSRWFA
;
A
#
# COMPACT_ATOMS: atom_id res chain seq x y z
N MET A 1 -2.62 -24.13 -6.26
CA MET A 1 -1.82 -23.73 -5.09
C MET A 1 -0.30 -23.75 -5.34
N HIS A 2 0.23 -24.61 -6.21
CA HIS A 2 1.68 -24.68 -6.48
C HIS A 2 2.29 -23.35 -7.00
N TYR A 3 1.52 -22.50 -7.66
CA TYR A 3 2.01 -21.21 -8.16
C TYR A 3 2.55 -20.31 -7.04
N PHE A 4 1.84 -20.18 -5.92
CA PHE A 4 2.19 -19.25 -4.83
C PHE A 4 3.41 -19.66 -3.98
N ILE A 5 3.94 -20.87 -4.21
CA ILE A 5 5.21 -21.34 -3.64
C ILE A 5 6.32 -21.46 -4.71
N SER A 6 6.02 -21.05 -5.94
CA SER A 6 6.97 -21.12 -7.05
C SER A 6 7.99 -19.98 -7.00
N ALA A 7 9.18 -20.21 -7.58
CA ALA A 7 10.20 -19.18 -7.69
C ALA A 7 9.73 -17.93 -8.48
N PRO A 8 8.96 -18.05 -9.59
CA PRO A 8 8.37 -16.90 -10.26
C PRO A 8 7.51 -16.02 -9.36
N PHE A 9 6.59 -16.61 -8.61
CA PHE A 9 5.75 -15.82 -7.70
C PHE A 9 6.56 -15.16 -6.58
N LEU A 10 7.48 -15.91 -5.94
CA LEU A 10 8.29 -15.37 -4.85
C LEU A 10 9.16 -14.19 -5.30
N LYS A 11 9.73 -14.25 -6.52
CA LYS A 11 10.47 -13.12 -7.10
C LYS A 11 9.54 -11.93 -7.39
N THR A 12 8.38 -12.17 -7.98
CA THR A 12 7.37 -11.14 -8.23
C THR A 12 6.97 -10.46 -6.93
N ALA A 13 6.64 -11.21 -5.89
CA ALA A 13 6.23 -10.69 -4.59
C ALA A 13 7.36 -9.88 -3.92
N ALA A 14 8.59 -10.41 -3.91
CA ALA A 14 9.73 -9.72 -3.31
C ALA A 14 10.02 -8.36 -3.98
N VAL A 15 10.05 -8.32 -5.32
CA VAL A 15 10.25 -7.07 -6.05
C VAL A 15 9.07 -6.12 -5.85
N SER A 16 7.84 -6.64 -5.81
CA SER A 16 6.63 -5.84 -5.57
C SER A 16 6.65 -5.17 -4.19
N VAL A 17 7.10 -5.88 -3.15
CA VAL A 17 7.27 -5.30 -1.80
C VAL A 17 8.26 -4.14 -1.83
N VAL A 18 9.40 -4.31 -2.50
CA VAL A 18 10.40 -3.23 -2.61
C VAL A 18 9.83 -2.03 -3.35
N LEU A 19 9.15 -2.24 -4.48
CA LEU A 19 8.54 -1.14 -5.25
C LEU A 19 7.45 -0.43 -4.45
N PHE A 20 6.63 -1.17 -3.70
CA PHE A 20 5.61 -0.59 -2.83
C PHE A 20 6.23 0.31 -1.76
N ILE A 21 7.26 -0.17 -1.06
CA ILE A 21 7.98 0.59 -0.03
C ILE A 21 8.59 1.86 -0.64
N LEU A 22 9.25 1.76 -1.79
CA LEU A 22 9.86 2.92 -2.44
C LEU A 22 8.81 3.96 -2.83
N LEU A 23 7.69 3.54 -3.38
CA LEU A 23 6.59 4.43 -3.76
C LEU A 23 6.02 5.16 -2.54
N ASP A 24 5.82 4.44 -1.43
CA ASP A 24 5.30 5.02 -0.19
C ASP A 24 6.31 5.96 0.48
N LEU A 25 7.59 5.62 0.46
CA LEU A 25 8.63 6.53 0.97
C LEU A 25 8.69 7.84 0.18
N ILE A 26 8.52 7.81 -1.14
CA ILE A 26 8.43 9.02 -1.96
C ILE A 26 7.21 9.86 -1.54
N TRP A 27 6.06 9.24 -1.36
CA TRP A 27 4.87 9.90 -0.86
C TRP A 27 5.08 10.56 0.50
N LEU A 28 5.56 9.80 1.46
CA LEU A 28 5.79 10.27 2.83
C LEU A 28 6.84 11.38 2.91
N ALA A 29 7.94 11.28 2.14
CA ALA A 29 9.03 12.25 2.18
C ALA A 29 8.71 13.53 1.43
N ALA A 30 8.06 13.44 0.26
CA ALA A 30 7.90 14.57 -0.65
C ALA A 30 6.54 15.28 -0.53
N ILE A 31 5.46 14.54 -0.25
CA ILE A 31 4.09 15.05 -0.34
C ILE A 31 3.41 15.10 1.04
N ALA A 32 3.39 13.98 1.74
CA ALA A 32 2.55 13.80 2.92
C ALA A 32 3.16 14.34 4.23
N ARG A 33 4.47 14.59 4.27
CA ARG A 33 5.19 14.99 5.49
C ARG A 33 4.53 16.15 6.23
N THR A 34 4.30 17.26 5.54
CA THR A 34 3.71 18.48 6.14
C THR A 34 2.24 18.27 6.46
N LEU A 35 1.55 17.51 5.62
CA LEU A 35 0.14 17.19 5.77
C LEU A 35 -0.08 16.36 7.05
N TYR A 36 0.65 15.27 7.22
CA TYR A 36 0.55 14.42 8.42
C TYR A 36 0.97 15.15 9.68
N PHE A 37 2.02 15.97 9.62
CA PHE A 37 2.40 16.78 10.77
C PHE A 37 1.28 17.73 11.22
N ARG A 38 0.62 18.39 10.28
CA ARG A 38 -0.48 19.32 10.59
C ARG A 38 -1.71 18.63 11.16
N HIS A 39 -2.06 17.48 10.62
CA HIS A 39 -3.33 16.82 10.92
C HIS A 39 -3.23 15.74 11.99
N LEU A 40 -2.08 15.06 12.10
CA LEU A 40 -1.88 13.95 13.04
C LEU A 40 -0.79 14.23 14.10
N GLY A 41 -0.15 15.40 14.06
CA GLY A 41 0.92 15.74 15.00
C GLY A 41 0.51 15.64 16.48
N TYR A 42 -0.76 15.84 16.80
CA TYR A 42 -1.28 15.70 18.17
C TYR A 42 -1.40 14.23 18.64
N LEU A 43 -1.36 13.26 17.73
CA LEU A 43 -1.35 11.82 18.01
C LEU A 43 0.05 11.20 17.89
N ALA A 44 0.99 11.91 17.26
CA ALA A 44 2.30 11.38 16.92
C ALA A 44 3.36 11.77 17.95
N GLU A 45 4.36 10.92 18.11
CA GLU A 45 5.59 11.30 18.82
C GLU A 45 6.35 12.33 17.98
N ILE A 46 6.70 13.48 18.59
CA ILE A 46 7.38 14.57 17.91
C ILE A 46 8.74 14.83 18.59
N GLN A 47 9.81 14.81 17.79
CA GLN A 47 11.15 15.21 18.20
C GLN A 47 11.73 16.22 17.19
N GLY A 48 12.23 17.34 17.68
CA GLY A 48 12.80 18.39 16.82
C GLY A 48 11.85 18.92 15.74
N GLY A 49 10.53 19.00 16.03
CA GLY A 49 9.51 19.46 15.09
C GLY A 49 9.19 18.48 13.95
N ARG A 50 9.48 17.19 14.12
CA ARG A 50 9.22 16.13 13.14
C ARG A 50 8.55 14.95 13.81
N ILE A 51 7.67 14.26 13.07
CA ILE A 51 7.10 12.98 13.49
C ILE A 51 8.22 11.94 13.53
N VAL A 52 8.30 11.22 14.64
CA VAL A 52 9.21 10.07 14.83
C VAL A 52 8.46 8.80 14.49
N PHE A 53 8.94 8.08 13.48
CA PHE A 53 8.35 6.82 13.07
C PHE A 53 9.03 5.63 13.76
N ASN A 54 8.25 4.67 14.23
CA ASN A 54 8.76 3.35 14.57
C ASN A 54 9.09 2.60 13.28
N LEU A 55 10.33 2.81 12.78
CA LEU A 55 10.74 2.31 11.46
C LEU A 55 10.56 0.80 11.28
N PRO A 56 10.94 -0.08 12.25
CA PRO A 56 10.71 -1.52 12.12
C PRO A 56 9.22 -1.88 11.92
N VAL A 57 8.33 -1.28 12.70
CA VAL A 57 6.89 -1.52 12.59
C VAL A 57 6.35 -0.97 11.26
N GLY A 58 6.78 0.23 10.87
CA GLY A 58 6.39 0.82 9.59
C GLY A 58 6.80 -0.05 8.40
N LEU A 59 8.05 -0.52 8.35
CA LEU A 59 8.53 -1.40 7.28
C LEU A 59 7.81 -2.76 7.26
N LEU A 60 7.49 -3.32 8.44
CA LEU A 60 6.71 -4.55 8.52
C LEU A 60 5.31 -4.37 7.90
N VAL A 61 4.61 -3.29 8.23
CA VAL A 61 3.29 -2.98 7.66
C VAL A 61 3.39 -2.82 6.14
N GLN A 62 4.37 -2.08 5.65
CA GLN A 62 4.60 -1.88 4.23
C GLN A 62 4.88 -3.21 3.50
N ALA A 63 5.68 -4.09 4.11
CA ALA A 63 5.96 -5.40 3.54
C ALA A 63 4.70 -6.28 3.47
N ILE A 64 3.86 -6.25 4.51
CA ILE A 64 2.59 -6.99 4.55
C ILE A 64 1.64 -6.48 3.46
N ILE A 65 1.47 -5.17 3.33
CA ILE A 65 0.59 -4.58 2.31
C ILE A 65 1.11 -4.89 0.90
N GLY A 66 2.40 -4.65 0.64
CA GLY A 66 3.01 -4.91 -0.67
C GLY A 66 2.93 -6.38 -1.07
N PHE A 67 3.16 -7.31 -0.13
CA PHE A 67 2.98 -8.74 -0.35
C PHE A 67 1.51 -9.08 -0.63
N GLY A 68 0.57 -8.55 0.17
CA GLY A 68 -0.87 -8.78 0.01
C GLY A 68 -1.36 -8.33 -1.36
N LEU A 69 -0.96 -7.14 -1.82
CA LEU A 69 -1.29 -6.64 -3.16
C LEU A 69 -0.72 -7.55 -4.25
N ALA A 70 0.55 -7.97 -4.14
CA ALA A 70 1.15 -8.90 -5.08
C ALA A 70 0.40 -10.24 -5.12
N PHE A 71 -0.01 -10.76 -3.96
CA PHE A 71 -0.77 -11.99 -3.84
C PHE A 71 -2.15 -11.88 -4.50
N PHE A 72 -2.95 -10.87 -4.16
CA PHE A 72 -4.31 -10.72 -4.69
C PHE A 72 -4.31 -10.44 -6.20
N VAL A 73 -3.42 -9.59 -6.69
CA VAL A 73 -3.29 -9.34 -8.12
C VAL A 73 -2.85 -10.60 -8.86
N SER A 74 -1.86 -11.34 -8.34
CA SER A 74 -1.41 -12.60 -8.95
C SER A 74 -2.51 -13.64 -8.92
N LEU A 75 -3.30 -13.72 -7.85
CA LEU A 75 -4.46 -14.63 -7.75
C LEU A 75 -5.50 -14.32 -8.85
N ALA A 76 -5.82 -13.05 -9.04
CA ALA A 76 -6.75 -12.63 -10.09
C ALA A 76 -6.23 -12.98 -11.48
N LEU A 77 -4.93 -12.80 -11.72
CA LEU A 77 -4.29 -13.15 -12.99
C LEU A 77 -4.27 -14.66 -13.29
N GLN A 78 -4.37 -15.52 -12.26
CA GLN A 78 -4.56 -16.97 -12.47
C GLN A 78 -5.99 -17.31 -12.94
N VAL A 79 -6.96 -16.45 -12.66
CA VAL A 79 -8.37 -16.65 -13.07
C VAL A 79 -8.64 -16.01 -14.43
N GLN A 80 -8.17 -14.79 -14.62
CA GLN A 80 -8.35 -14.04 -15.85
C GLN A 80 -7.12 -13.19 -16.14
N GLU A 81 -6.44 -13.44 -17.23
CA GLU A 81 -5.32 -12.64 -17.66
C GLU A 81 -5.74 -11.25 -18.18
N GLY A 82 -4.91 -10.25 -17.90
CA GLY A 82 -5.09 -8.92 -18.48
C GLY A 82 -4.59 -7.80 -17.57
N LEU A 83 -4.01 -6.78 -18.18
CA LEU A 83 -3.55 -5.59 -17.46
C LEU A 83 -4.71 -4.87 -16.75
N ALA A 84 -5.88 -4.79 -17.41
CA ALA A 84 -7.04 -4.15 -16.80
C ALA A 84 -7.55 -4.90 -15.56
N VAL A 85 -7.49 -6.24 -15.56
CA VAL A 85 -7.83 -7.08 -14.40
C VAL A 85 -6.84 -6.81 -13.26
N ALA A 86 -5.55 -6.82 -13.55
CA ALA A 86 -4.50 -6.56 -12.56
C ALA A 86 -4.66 -5.17 -11.91
N ILE A 87 -4.88 -4.15 -12.73
CA ILE A 87 -5.11 -2.77 -12.27
C ILE A 87 -6.38 -2.67 -11.42
N GLY A 88 -7.49 -3.23 -11.90
CA GLY A 88 -8.76 -3.17 -11.21
C GLY A 88 -8.73 -3.85 -9.85
N VAL A 89 -8.14 -5.05 -9.77
CA VAL A 89 -8.01 -5.79 -8.51
C VAL A 89 -7.03 -5.10 -7.57
N GLY A 90 -5.91 -4.60 -8.08
CA GLY A 90 -4.95 -3.85 -7.26
C GLY A 90 -5.56 -2.58 -6.67
N ALA A 91 -6.22 -1.76 -7.49
CA ALA A 91 -6.89 -0.53 -7.06
C ALA A 91 -7.99 -0.81 -6.03
N LEU A 92 -8.82 -1.84 -6.27
CA LEU A 92 -9.87 -2.24 -5.32
C LEU A 92 -9.28 -2.73 -3.99
N ALA A 93 -8.23 -3.55 -4.03
CA ALA A 93 -7.58 -4.03 -2.81
C ALA A 93 -6.96 -2.87 -2.01
N GLY A 94 -6.27 -1.94 -2.68
CA GLY A 94 -5.75 -0.73 -2.05
C GLY A 94 -6.85 0.14 -1.44
N PHE A 95 -7.93 0.37 -2.17
CA PHE A 95 -9.11 1.08 -1.66
C PHE A 95 -9.68 0.44 -0.40
N VAL A 96 -9.93 -0.87 -0.42
CA VAL A 96 -10.52 -1.58 0.73
C VAL A 96 -9.61 -1.54 1.95
N LEU A 97 -8.29 -1.74 1.77
CA LEU A 97 -7.32 -1.69 2.88
C LEU A 97 -7.32 -0.33 3.57
N TYR A 98 -7.13 0.75 2.82
CA TYR A 98 -7.04 2.10 3.37
C TYR A 98 -8.40 2.60 3.86
N CYS A 99 -9.47 2.31 3.12
CA CYS A 99 -10.83 2.66 3.53
C CYS A 99 -11.19 2.01 4.88
N THR A 100 -10.86 0.73 5.06
CA THR A 100 -11.12 0.02 6.33
C THR A 100 -10.33 0.64 7.48
N TYR A 101 -9.03 0.89 7.29
CA TYR A 101 -8.19 1.50 8.32
C TYR A 101 -8.68 2.91 8.70
N ASP A 102 -8.84 3.78 7.72
CA ASP A 102 -9.14 5.19 7.94
C ASP A 102 -10.55 5.45 8.43
N LEU A 103 -11.56 4.78 7.86
CA LEU A 103 -12.93 4.91 8.34
C LEU A 103 -13.10 4.30 9.74
N THR A 104 -12.37 3.24 10.05
CA THR A 104 -12.35 2.70 11.40
C THR A 104 -11.80 3.74 12.39
N ASN A 105 -10.64 4.34 12.09
CA ASN A 105 -10.06 5.38 12.93
C ASN A 105 -10.99 6.60 13.05
N LEU A 106 -11.58 7.05 11.96
CA LEU A 106 -12.55 8.15 11.94
C LEU A 106 -13.78 7.85 12.79
N SER A 107 -14.19 6.58 12.91
CA SER A 107 -15.39 6.18 13.63
C SER A 107 -15.27 6.27 15.16
N PHE A 108 -14.05 6.09 15.72
CA PHE A 108 -13.89 6.03 17.17
C PHE A 108 -12.84 6.97 17.77
N ILE A 109 -11.87 7.45 16.95
CA ILE A 109 -10.85 8.39 17.45
C ILE A 109 -11.40 9.81 17.39
N LYS A 110 -11.63 10.40 18.58
CA LYS A 110 -12.11 11.78 18.68
C LYS A 110 -11.14 12.74 17.99
N GLY A 111 -11.65 13.52 17.04
CA GLY A 111 -10.87 14.52 16.33
C GLY A 111 -10.02 13.96 15.19
N TYR A 112 -10.19 12.68 14.82
CA TYR A 112 -9.50 12.13 13.63
C TYR A 112 -9.88 12.93 12.38
N PRO A 113 -8.91 13.37 11.55
CA PRO A 113 -9.20 14.33 10.48
C PRO A 113 -9.84 13.67 9.26
N VAL A 114 -11.03 14.11 8.86
CA VAL A 114 -11.69 13.66 7.61
C VAL A 114 -10.80 13.89 6.39
N ALA A 115 -10.04 15.00 6.36
CA ALA A 115 -9.14 15.30 5.25
C ALA A 115 -8.07 14.22 5.06
N ILE A 116 -7.47 13.72 6.14
CA ILE A 116 -6.49 12.61 6.10
C ILE A 116 -7.16 11.35 5.62
N THR A 117 -8.32 10.99 6.17
CA THR A 117 -9.11 9.83 5.72
C THR A 117 -9.28 9.80 4.20
N LEU A 118 -9.73 10.91 3.60
CA LEU A 118 -9.96 10.97 2.16
C LEU A 118 -8.66 10.90 1.34
N ILE A 119 -7.60 11.54 1.82
CA ILE A 119 -6.30 11.55 1.14
C ILE A 119 -5.66 10.17 1.19
N ASP A 120 -5.69 9.51 2.34
CA ASP A 120 -5.09 8.19 2.52
C ASP A 120 -5.84 7.11 1.73
N ILE A 121 -7.18 7.18 1.68
CA ILE A 121 -7.98 6.30 0.83
C ILE A 121 -7.63 6.51 -0.66
N ALA A 122 -7.52 7.75 -1.10
CA ALA A 122 -7.13 8.05 -2.48
C ALA A 122 -5.70 7.57 -2.79
N TRP A 123 -4.77 7.78 -1.86
CA TRP A 123 -3.39 7.32 -1.99
C TRP A 123 -3.30 5.79 -2.02
N GLY A 124 -3.95 5.10 -1.10
CA GLY A 124 -3.97 3.63 -1.07
C GLY A 124 -4.58 3.02 -2.33
N THR A 125 -5.63 3.65 -2.87
CA THR A 125 -6.20 3.27 -4.17
C THR A 125 -5.19 3.44 -5.30
N ALA A 126 -4.46 4.56 -5.33
CA ALA A 126 -3.41 4.81 -6.31
C ALA A 126 -2.24 3.83 -6.18
N GLN A 127 -1.80 3.52 -4.94
CA GLN A 127 -0.77 2.50 -4.70
C GLN A 127 -1.21 1.13 -5.21
N GLY A 128 -2.46 0.74 -4.96
CA GLY A 128 -3.04 -0.50 -5.49
C GLY A 128 -3.11 -0.52 -7.01
N PHE A 129 -3.45 0.60 -7.64
CA PHE A 129 -3.41 0.77 -9.09
C PHE A 129 -2.00 0.52 -9.65
N PHE A 130 -0.99 1.15 -9.08
CA PHE A 130 0.40 0.92 -9.48
C PHE A 130 0.86 -0.51 -9.20
N ALA A 131 0.41 -1.11 -8.08
CA ALA A 131 0.67 -2.50 -7.78
C ALA A 131 0.13 -3.42 -8.87
N GLY A 132 -1.08 -3.18 -9.37
CA GLY A 132 -1.63 -3.91 -10.51
C GLY A 132 -0.72 -3.86 -11.73
N ILE A 133 -0.18 -2.68 -12.05
CA ILE A 133 0.72 -2.50 -13.20
C ILE A 133 2.01 -3.31 -13.01
N TYR A 134 2.75 -3.06 -11.93
CA TYR A 134 4.07 -3.70 -11.81
C TYR A 134 3.98 -5.21 -11.55
N VAL A 135 2.98 -5.70 -10.81
CA VAL A 135 2.77 -7.15 -10.63
C VAL A 135 2.46 -7.83 -11.96
N TYR A 136 1.64 -7.21 -12.82
CA TYR A 136 1.35 -7.73 -14.15
C TYR A 136 2.61 -7.92 -15.00
N PHE A 137 3.49 -6.92 -15.03
CA PHE A 137 4.72 -7.01 -15.81
C PHE A 137 5.75 -7.94 -15.16
N LEU A 138 5.92 -7.89 -13.84
CA LEU A 138 6.87 -8.74 -13.11
C LEU A 138 6.48 -10.23 -13.20
N SER A 139 5.20 -10.56 -13.12
CA SER A 139 4.73 -11.94 -13.25
C SER A 139 5.06 -12.55 -14.60
N ARG A 140 5.07 -11.74 -15.66
CA ARG A 140 5.48 -12.16 -17.00
C ARG A 140 7.00 -12.20 -17.18
N TRP A 141 7.71 -11.30 -16.53
CA TRP A 141 9.18 -11.25 -16.59
C TRP A 141 9.82 -12.46 -15.91
N PHE A 142 9.23 -12.94 -14.83
CA PHE A 142 9.75 -14.05 -14.04
C PHE A 142 9.12 -15.42 -14.39
N ALA A 143 8.13 -15.46 -15.31
CA ALA A 143 7.45 -16.68 -15.74
C ALA A 143 8.36 -17.74 -16.36
#